data_caaae2c82b0b032f4a660fecd2c1955c
#
_entry.id   caaae2c82b0b032f4a660fecd2c1955c
#
_cell.length_a   1.000
_cell.length_b   1.000
_cell.length_c   1.000
_cell.angle_alpha   90.00
_cell.angle_beta   90.00
_cell.angle_gamma   90.00
#
_symmetry.space_group_name_H-M   'P 1'
#
loop_
_entity.id
_entity.type
_entity.pdbx_description
1 polymer ?
#
loop_
_entity_poly.entity_id
_entity_poly.type
_entity_poly.pdbx_seq_one_letter_code
_entity_poly.pdbx_strand_id
1 'polypeptide(L)'
;VDGIANELELSAESAGWYTLGPTGLQVTGNPTYDQWSYEYRSFQGLKNALPFWLGDLANAGQDRFGEDYAQAVLATGMAVQTLYNYASVCRHVPPEIRQAGLSFHHHSLVAYLEPEMRDNLLAQAAAEDWPSAILRDKVRAYKLLIAPVTVPDDLPPEPVVELAPMVERDFDAMANDPTLGLPAPV
;
A
#
# COMPACT_ATOMS: atom_id res chain seq x y z
N VAL A 1 16.80 21.94 -1.89
CA VAL A 1 15.87 20.99 -1.24
C VAL A 1 14.68 21.72 -0.60
N ASP A 2 14.65 23.05 -0.70
CA ASP A 2 13.66 23.90 0.00
C ASP A 2 12.36 24.15 -0.80
N GLY A 3 12.15 23.47 -1.92
CA GLY A 3 11.01 23.72 -2.81
C GLY A 3 9.80 22.81 -2.65
N ILE A 4 9.92 21.66 -2.04
CA ILE A 4 8.83 20.64 -2.04
C ILE A 4 7.94 20.76 -0.79
N ALA A 5 8.40 21.41 0.25
CA ALA A 5 7.61 21.57 1.48
C ALA A 5 6.48 22.60 1.37
N ASN A 6 6.44 23.39 0.30
CA ASN A 6 5.52 24.54 0.17
C ASN A 6 4.36 24.32 -0.81
N GLU A 7 4.27 23.17 -1.47
CA GLU A 7 3.24 22.89 -2.49
C GLU A 7 2.18 21.86 -2.08
N LEU A 8 2.18 21.43 -0.83
CA LEU A 8 0.96 20.89 -0.25
C LEU A 8 0.08 22.06 0.26
N GLU A 9 -0.15 23.04 -0.57
CA GLU A 9 -1.45 23.68 -0.63
C GLU A 9 -2.41 22.59 -1.13
N LEU A 10 -2.73 21.63 -0.26
CA LEU A 10 -4.08 21.11 -0.26
C LEU A 10 -4.93 22.35 -0.17
N SER A 11 -5.39 22.83 -1.33
CA SER A 11 -6.58 23.69 -1.41
C SER A 11 -7.76 22.85 -0.94
N ALA A 12 -7.66 22.39 0.30
CA ALA A 12 -8.81 22.17 1.10
C ALA A 12 -9.47 23.56 1.09
N GLU A 13 -10.57 23.72 0.41
CA GLU A 13 -11.58 24.61 0.90
C GLU A 13 -11.76 24.16 2.35
N SER A 14 -10.92 24.76 3.20
CA SER A 14 -10.94 24.51 4.64
C SER A 14 -12.37 24.79 5.03
N ALA A 15 -13.01 23.89 5.75
CA ALA A 15 -14.40 24.11 6.21
C ALA A 15 -14.53 25.35 7.10
N GLY A 16 -13.55 26.24 7.06
CA GLY A 16 -13.47 27.54 7.71
C GLY A 16 -13.15 27.48 9.20
N TRP A 17 -13.01 26.30 9.79
CA TRP A 17 -12.78 26.14 11.22
C TRP A 17 -11.48 25.40 11.60
N TYR A 18 -10.67 25.00 10.62
CA TYR A 18 -9.33 24.47 10.84
C TYR A 18 -8.37 24.85 9.70
N THR A 19 -7.09 24.74 9.96
CA THR A 19 -6.02 24.84 8.96
C THR A 19 -5.13 23.60 9.01
N LEU A 20 -4.66 23.15 7.85
CA LEU A 20 -3.72 22.04 7.74
C LEU A 20 -2.31 22.58 7.62
N GLY A 21 -1.38 21.99 8.36
CA GLY A 21 0.04 22.23 8.24
C GLY A 21 0.79 20.94 8.00
N PRO A 22 2.07 21.00 7.62
CA PRO A 22 2.86 19.80 7.29
C PRO A 22 3.01 18.81 8.46
N THR A 23 2.86 19.28 9.69
CA THR A 23 3.04 18.44 10.90
C THR A 23 1.81 18.37 11.79
N GLY A 24 0.68 18.98 11.39
CA GLY A 24 -0.53 18.93 12.20
C GLY A 24 -1.68 19.75 11.65
N LEU A 25 -2.81 19.66 12.34
CA LEU A 25 -4.02 20.44 12.11
C LEU A 25 -4.23 21.38 13.27
N GLN A 26 -4.52 22.64 12.97
CA GLN A 26 -4.89 23.66 13.96
C GLN A 26 -6.37 24.01 13.84
N VAL A 27 -7.11 23.82 14.91
CA VAL A 27 -8.52 24.25 15.01
C VAL A 27 -8.55 25.75 15.24
N THR A 28 -9.18 26.49 14.34
CA THR A 28 -9.24 27.97 14.35
C THR A 28 -10.65 28.51 14.63
N GLY A 29 -11.67 27.64 14.51
CA GLY A 29 -13.07 27.99 14.72
C GLY A 29 -13.76 27.09 15.74
N ASN A 30 -15.08 27.13 15.76
CA ASN A 30 -15.94 26.36 16.67
C ASN A 30 -16.92 25.49 15.88
N PRO A 31 -16.51 24.30 15.42
CA PRO A 31 -17.37 23.43 14.62
C PRO A 31 -18.50 22.85 15.47
N THR A 32 -19.61 22.53 14.82
CA THR A 32 -20.63 21.64 15.38
C THR A 32 -20.08 20.21 15.46
N TYR A 33 -20.70 19.36 16.28
CA TYR A 33 -20.36 17.94 16.35
C TYR A 33 -20.46 17.25 14.98
N ASP A 34 -21.46 17.58 14.18
CA ASP A 34 -21.67 17.00 12.85
C ASP A 34 -20.56 17.41 11.87
N GLN A 35 -20.16 18.67 11.87
CA GLN A 35 -19.04 19.16 11.08
C GLN A 35 -17.73 18.47 11.47
N TRP A 36 -17.44 18.42 12.78
CA TRP A 36 -16.25 17.74 13.28
C TRP A 36 -16.25 16.25 12.94
N SER A 37 -17.37 15.55 13.15
CA SER A 37 -17.46 14.11 12.87
C SER A 37 -17.37 13.78 11.39
N TYR A 38 -17.87 14.66 10.51
CA TYR A 38 -17.75 14.53 9.07
C TYR A 38 -16.28 14.62 8.64
N GLU A 39 -15.56 15.66 9.09
CA GLU A 39 -14.14 15.83 8.75
C GLU A 39 -13.28 14.71 9.32
N TYR A 40 -13.54 14.26 10.53
CA TYR A 40 -12.82 13.13 11.10
C TYR A 40 -12.96 11.86 10.24
N ARG A 41 -14.18 11.57 9.78
CA ARG A 41 -14.44 10.44 8.86
C ARG A 41 -13.77 10.63 7.51
N SER A 42 -13.73 11.85 6.98
CA SER A 42 -13.06 12.19 5.73
C SER A 42 -11.56 11.93 5.81
N PHE A 43 -10.91 12.33 6.90
CA PHE A 43 -9.49 12.04 7.14
C PHE A 43 -9.21 10.53 7.31
N GLN A 44 -10.12 9.79 7.95
CA GLN A 44 -9.99 8.33 8.01
C GLN A 44 -10.13 7.70 6.62
N GLY A 45 -11.01 8.22 5.79
CA GLY A 45 -11.16 7.82 4.39
C GLY A 45 -9.86 8.03 3.61
N LEU A 46 -9.26 9.22 3.70
CA LEU A 46 -7.98 9.54 3.07
C LEU A 46 -6.85 8.60 3.54
N LYS A 47 -6.73 8.38 4.84
CA LYS A 47 -5.76 7.45 5.41
C LYS A 47 -5.89 6.04 4.83
N ASN A 48 -7.12 5.56 4.64
CA ASN A 48 -7.37 4.25 4.06
C ASN A 48 -7.13 4.19 2.55
N ALA A 49 -7.36 5.29 1.84
CA ALA A 49 -7.20 5.39 0.39
C ALA A 49 -5.74 5.58 -0.03
N LEU A 50 -4.96 6.30 0.76
CA LEU A 50 -3.59 6.70 0.42
C LEU A 50 -2.68 5.52 0.02
N PRO A 51 -2.67 4.36 0.70
CA PRO A 51 -1.87 3.22 0.28
C PRO A 51 -2.23 2.68 -1.11
N PHE A 52 -3.51 2.73 -1.48
CA PHE A 52 -3.95 2.36 -2.84
C PHE A 52 -3.44 3.36 -3.88
N TRP A 53 -3.60 4.66 -3.62
CA TRP A 53 -3.14 5.69 -4.55
C TRP A 53 -1.64 5.62 -4.78
N LEU A 54 -0.87 5.45 -3.71
CA LEU A 54 0.59 5.31 -3.81
C LEU A 54 0.98 4.02 -4.57
N GLY A 55 0.29 2.92 -4.34
CA GLY A 55 0.54 1.66 -5.03
C GLY A 55 0.17 1.73 -6.52
N ASP A 56 -0.96 2.34 -6.86
CA ASP A 56 -1.38 2.53 -8.25
C ASP A 56 -0.43 3.48 -8.99
N LEU A 57 -0.04 4.58 -8.35
CA LEU A 57 0.92 5.53 -8.91
C LEU A 57 2.29 4.88 -9.12
N ALA A 58 2.72 4.04 -8.17
CA ALA A 58 3.94 3.28 -8.26
C ALA A 58 3.94 2.33 -9.48
N ASN A 59 2.85 1.57 -9.66
CA ASN A 59 2.70 0.69 -10.82
C ASN A 59 2.72 1.48 -12.13
N ALA A 60 1.97 2.58 -12.22
CA ALA A 60 1.93 3.44 -13.39
C ALA A 60 3.29 4.09 -13.69
N GLY A 61 4.04 4.46 -12.65
CA GLY A 61 5.38 5.02 -12.77
C GLY A 61 6.38 3.99 -13.28
N GLN A 62 6.35 2.78 -12.75
CA GLN A 62 7.22 1.70 -13.19
C GLN A 62 6.98 1.34 -14.67
N ASP A 63 5.71 1.23 -15.08
CA ASP A 63 5.35 0.87 -16.45
C ASP A 63 5.72 1.97 -17.46
N ARG A 64 5.71 3.24 -17.04
CA ARG A 64 5.91 4.38 -17.94
C ARG A 64 7.33 4.91 -17.97
N PHE A 65 8.03 4.90 -16.84
CA PHE A 65 9.31 5.60 -16.67
C PHE A 65 10.48 4.66 -16.39
N GLY A 66 10.23 3.36 -16.11
CA GLY A 66 11.29 2.38 -15.89
C GLY A 66 12.30 2.80 -14.81
N GLU A 67 13.57 2.96 -15.18
CA GLU A 67 14.66 3.30 -14.27
C GLU A 67 14.50 4.68 -13.60
N ASP A 68 13.94 5.67 -14.32
CA ASP A 68 13.72 7.02 -13.77
C ASP A 68 12.74 7.01 -12.60
N TYR A 69 11.80 6.05 -12.58
CA TYR A 69 10.89 5.85 -11.47
C TYR A 69 11.63 5.50 -10.17
N ALA A 70 12.66 4.66 -10.24
CA ALA A 70 13.43 4.25 -9.05
C ALA A 70 14.09 5.46 -8.37
N GLN A 71 14.63 6.40 -9.14
CA GLN A 71 15.21 7.64 -8.61
C GLN A 71 14.16 8.52 -7.94
N ALA A 72 12.99 8.66 -8.55
CA ALA A 72 11.88 9.43 -7.97
C ALA A 72 11.42 8.86 -6.63
N VAL A 73 11.33 7.53 -6.52
CA VAL A 73 10.98 6.85 -5.27
C VAL A 73 12.00 7.12 -4.16
N LEU A 74 13.29 6.99 -4.46
CA LEU A 74 14.37 7.28 -3.50
C LEU A 74 14.29 8.72 -2.99
N ALA A 75 13.94 9.66 -3.84
CA ALA A 75 13.81 11.07 -3.47
C ALA A 75 12.63 11.36 -2.52
N THR A 76 11.63 10.48 -2.44
CA THR A 76 10.47 10.67 -1.52
C THR A 76 10.78 10.40 -0.06
N GLY A 77 11.90 9.74 0.25
CA GLY A 77 12.24 9.29 1.61
C GLY A 77 11.34 8.16 2.15
N MET A 78 10.42 7.64 1.35
CA MET A 78 9.60 6.49 1.71
C MET A 78 10.44 5.21 1.70
N ALA A 79 10.21 4.32 2.66
CA ALA A 79 10.84 3.00 2.65
C ALA A 79 10.43 2.24 1.38
N VAL A 80 11.40 1.88 0.57
CA VAL A 80 11.20 1.20 -0.72
C VAL A 80 10.34 -0.05 -0.57
N GLN A 81 10.56 -0.84 0.48
CA GLN A 81 9.76 -2.03 0.77
C GLN A 81 8.28 -1.72 0.98
N THR A 82 7.96 -0.60 1.62
CA THR A 82 6.56 -0.17 1.82
C THR A 82 5.89 0.12 0.48
N LEU A 83 6.59 0.82 -0.41
CA LEU A 83 6.05 1.14 -1.72
C LEU A 83 5.88 -0.11 -2.59
N TYR A 84 6.85 -1.03 -2.57
CA TYR A 84 6.71 -2.33 -3.26
C TYR A 84 5.53 -3.13 -2.74
N ASN A 85 5.31 -3.15 -1.43
CA ASN A 85 4.14 -3.83 -0.85
C ASN A 85 2.83 -3.19 -1.34
N TYR A 86 2.76 -1.86 -1.40
CA TYR A 86 1.58 -1.18 -1.92
C TYR A 86 1.37 -1.48 -3.41
N ALA A 87 2.41 -1.35 -4.22
CA ALA A 87 2.36 -1.64 -5.66
C ALA A 87 1.97 -3.09 -5.93
N SER A 88 2.54 -4.06 -5.20
CA SER A 88 2.24 -5.47 -5.34
C SER A 88 0.78 -5.78 -4.99
N VAL A 89 0.28 -5.29 -3.86
CA VAL A 89 -1.14 -5.46 -3.50
C VAL A 89 -2.05 -4.86 -4.56
N CYS A 90 -1.77 -3.65 -5.04
CA CYS A 90 -2.56 -2.97 -6.06
C CYS A 90 -2.57 -3.70 -7.40
N ARG A 91 -1.48 -4.38 -7.76
CA ARG A 91 -1.40 -5.20 -8.98
C ARG A 91 -2.27 -6.45 -8.88
N HIS A 92 -2.33 -7.10 -7.71
CA HIS A 92 -3.14 -8.27 -7.48
C HIS A 92 -4.62 -7.95 -7.21
N VAL A 93 -4.90 -6.74 -6.70
CA VAL A 93 -6.24 -6.27 -6.39
C VAL A 93 -6.50 -4.97 -7.15
N PRO A 94 -6.79 -5.05 -8.46
CA PRO A 94 -7.03 -3.86 -9.29
C PRO A 94 -8.29 -3.12 -8.84
N PRO A 95 -8.45 -1.83 -9.22
CA PRO A 95 -9.51 -0.95 -8.72
C PRO A 95 -10.93 -1.52 -8.83
N GLU A 96 -11.19 -2.32 -9.88
CA GLU A 96 -12.52 -2.85 -10.23
C GLU A 96 -13.05 -3.87 -9.20
N ILE A 97 -12.14 -4.53 -8.47
CA ILE A 97 -12.51 -5.55 -7.48
C ILE A 97 -12.38 -5.05 -6.03
N ARG A 98 -11.88 -3.82 -5.82
CA ARG A 98 -11.76 -3.24 -4.49
C ARG A 98 -13.11 -2.92 -3.89
N GLN A 99 -13.25 -3.19 -2.60
CA GLN A 99 -14.45 -2.90 -1.83
C GLN A 99 -14.26 -1.60 -1.04
N ALA A 100 -15.06 -0.57 -1.35
CA ALA A 100 -14.90 0.77 -0.79
C ALA A 100 -15.05 0.82 0.75
N GLY A 101 -15.82 -0.10 1.34
CA GLY A 101 -15.99 -0.22 2.80
C GLY A 101 -14.83 -0.87 3.53
N LEU A 102 -13.88 -1.49 2.80
CA LEU A 102 -12.76 -2.21 3.37
C LEU A 102 -11.47 -1.40 3.30
N SER A 103 -10.62 -1.51 4.33
CA SER A 103 -9.30 -0.86 4.36
C SER A 103 -8.30 -1.55 3.43
N PHE A 104 -7.20 -0.87 3.10
CA PHE A 104 -6.07 -1.46 2.38
C PHE A 104 -5.58 -2.77 3.02
N HIS A 105 -5.59 -2.84 4.36
CA HIS A 105 -5.16 -4.04 5.07
C HIS A 105 -6.06 -5.27 4.78
N HIS A 106 -7.38 -5.10 4.63
CA HIS A 106 -8.25 -6.21 4.20
C HIS A 106 -7.83 -6.74 2.83
N HIS A 107 -7.60 -5.86 1.88
CA HIS A 107 -7.19 -6.23 0.53
C HIS A 107 -5.81 -6.91 0.52
N SER A 108 -4.87 -6.44 1.35
CA SER A 108 -3.54 -7.05 1.45
C SER A 108 -3.55 -8.48 1.99
N LEU A 109 -4.52 -8.82 2.86
CA LEU A 109 -4.66 -10.17 3.40
C LEU A 109 -5.01 -11.21 2.33
N VAL A 110 -5.74 -10.80 1.31
CA VAL A 110 -6.26 -11.70 0.27
C VAL A 110 -5.55 -11.56 -1.07
N ALA A 111 -4.67 -10.55 -1.23
CA ALA A 111 -4.06 -10.17 -2.50
C ALA A 111 -3.41 -11.35 -3.27
N TYR A 112 -2.84 -12.30 -2.54
CA TYR A 112 -2.11 -13.42 -3.11
C TYR A 112 -2.89 -14.74 -3.10
N LEU A 113 -4.20 -14.68 -2.89
CA LEU A 113 -5.09 -15.83 -3.05
C LEU A 113 -5.50 -15.98 -4.51
N GLU A 114 -6.00 -17.17 -4.86
CA GLU A 114 -6.63 -17.39 -6.17
C GLU A 114 -7.75 -16.37 -6.40
N PRO A 115 -7.92 -15.84 -7.62
CA PRO A 115 -8.83 -14.73 -7.91
C PRO A 115 -10.26 -14.96 -7.41
N GLU A 116 -10.82 -16.13 -7.63
CA GLU A 116 -12.18 -16.46 -7.19
C GLU A 116 -12.33 -16.43 -5.66
N MET A 117 -11.37 -17.00 -4.94
CA MET A 117 -11.38 -17.00 -3.48
C MET A 117 -11.14 -15.62 -2.90
N ARG A 118 -10.22 -14.86 -3.48
CA ARG A 118 -9.95 -13.47 -3.10
C ARG A 118 -11.20 -12.62 -3.20
N ASP A 119 -11.86 -12.66 -4.36
CA ASP A 119 -13.02 -11.82 -4.65
C ASP A 119 -14.22 -12.22 -3.77
N ASN A 120 -14.41 -13.50 -3.52
CA ASN A 120 -15.43 -14.01 -2.62
C ASN A 120 -15.21 -13.55 -1.18
N LEU A 121 -13.98 -13.68 -0.65
CA LEU A 121 -13.67 -13.25 0.71
C LEU A 121 -13.79 -11.73 0.90
N LEU A 122 -13.43 -10.92 -0.10
CA LEU A 122 -13.64 -9.47 -0.07
C LEU A 122 -15.14 -9.12 -0.07
N ALA A 123 -15.92 -9.78 -0.91
CA ALA A 123 -17.36 -9.54 -0.98
C ALA A 123 -18.06 -9.91 0.35
N GLN A 124 -17.71 -11.06 0.94
CA GLN A 124 -18.25 -11.45 2.24
C GLN A 124 -17.82 -10.49 3.35
N ALA A 125 -16.55 -10.11 3.38
CA ALA A 125 -16.04 -9.17 4.37
C ALA A 125 -16.74 -7.81 4.30
N ALA A 126 -17.08 -7.34 3.10
CA ALA A 126 -17.82 -6.10 2.90
C ALA A 126 -19.30 -6.23 3.29
N ALA A 127 -19.94 -7.37 2.95
CA ALA A 127 -21.36 -7.59 3.25
C ALA A 127 -21.65 -7.79 4.74
N GLU A 128 -20.69 -8.37 5.47
CA GLU A 128 -20.83 -8.71 6.90
C GLU A 128 -20.01 -7.79 7.82
N ASP A 129 -19.45 -6.70 7.27
CA ASP A 129 -18.61 -5.73 8.01
C ASP A 129 -17.49 -6.40 8.84
N TRP A 130 -16.79 -7.37 8.25
CA TRP A 130 -15.74 -8.08 9.00
C TRP A 130 -14.58 -7.15 9.35
N PRO A 131 -14.15 -7.15 10.62
CA PRO A 131 -12.84 -6.59 10.95
C PRO A 131 -11.73 -7.42 10.29
N SER A 132 -10.61 -6.80 10.00
CA SER A 132 -9.46 -7.47 9.35
C SER A 132 -8.95 -8.72 10.10
N ALA A 133 -9.19 -8.80 11.41
CA ALA A 133 -8.87 -9.99 12.20
C ALA A 133 -9.69 -11.22 11.75
N ILE A 134 -11.00 -11.06 11.57
CA ILE A 134 -11.87 -12.14 11.09
C ILE A 134 -11.45 -12.59 9.68
N LEU A 135 -11.22 -11.63 8.77
CA LEU A 135 -10.74 -11.97 7.42
C LEU A 135 -9.41 -12.72 7.46
N ARG A 136 -8.47 -12.31 8.31
CA ARG A 136 -7.20 -13.01 8.50
C ARG A 136 -7.39 -14.47 8.93
N ASP A 137 -8.30 -14.72 9.86
CA ASP A 137 -8.58 -16.07 10.32
C ASP A 137 -9.22 -16.93 9.22
N LYS A 138 -10.11 -16.36 8.40
CA LYS A 138 -10.69 -17.03 7.23
C LYS A 138 -9.62 -17.37 6.19
N VAL A 139 -8.73 -16.44 5.88
CA VAL A 139 -7.59 -16.66 4.97
C VAL A 139 -6.67 -17.75 5.51
N ARG A 140 -6.39 -17.74 6.80
CA ARG A 140 -5.57 -18.77 7.45
C ARG A 140 -6.21 -20.15 7.36
N ALA A 141 -7.50 -20.25 7.66
CA ALA A 141 -8.24 -21.50 7.55
C ALA A 141 -8.22 -22.04 6.10
N TYR A 142 -8.45 -21.16 5.12
CA TYR A 142 -8.36 -21.54 3.71
C TYR A 142 -6.97 -22.07 3.33
N LYS A 143 -5.90 -21.37 3.72
CA LYS A 143 -4.52 -21.80 3.44
C LYS A 143 -4.20 -23.15 4.07
N LEU A 144 -4.74 -23.46 5.23
CA LEU A 144 -4.57 -24.77 5.87
C LEU A 144 -5.29 -25.89 5.10
N LEU A 145 -6.45 -25.59 4.49
CA LEU A 145 -7.22 -26.58 3.69
C LEU A 145 -6.53 -26.90 2.37
N ILE A 146 -5.85 -25.94 1.74
CA ILE A 146 -5.15 -26.10 0.47
C ILE A 146 -3.67 -26.46 0.63
N ALA A 147 -3.15 -26.41 1.87
CA ALA A 147 -1.78 -26.82 2.12
C ALA A 147 -1.61 -28.27 1.64
N PRO A 148 -0.60 -28.57 0.83
CA PRO A 148 -0.33 -29.94 0.43
C PRO A 148 -0.17 -30.77 1.71
N VAL A 149 -0.88 -31.90 1.79
CA VAL A 149 -0.65 -32.88 2.82
C VAL A 149 0.84 -33.26 2.71
N THR A 150 1.62 -32.91 3.71
CA THR A 150 3.02 -33.36 3.77
C THR A 150 3.00 -34.87 3.81
N VAL A 151 3.21 -35.50 2.65
CA VAL A 151 3.49 -36.93 2.58
C VAL A 151 4.80 -37.13 3.34
N PRO A 152 4.89 -38.11 4.24
CA PRO A 152 6.11 -38.33 5.00
C PRO A 152 7.27 -38.62 4.05
N ASP A 153 8.38 -38.19 4.41
CA ASP A 153 9.78 -38.02 4.09
C ASP A 153 10.50 -39.11 3.26
N ASP A 154 9.87 -39.72 2.27
CA ASP A 154 10.52 -40.71 1.40
C ASP A 154 10.69 -40.27 -0.08
N LEU A 155 10.35 -39.03 -0.40
CA LEU A 155 10.64 -38.46 -1.72
C LEU A 155 11.81 -37.47 -1.62
N PRO A 156 12.81 -37.58 -2.51
CA PRO A 156 13.89 -36.60 -2.53
C PRO A 156 13.30 -35.21 -2.76
N PRO A 157 13.82 -34.17 -2.07
CA PRO A 157 13.29 -32.82 -2.19
C PRO A 157 13.35 -32.40 -3.66
N GLU A 158 12.19 -32.00 -4.19
CA GLU A 158 12.18 -31.31 -5.47
C GLU A 158 13.13 -30.10 -5.38
N PRO A 159 13.88 -29.80 -6.45
CA PRO A 159 14.80 -28.68 -6.42
C PRO A 159 14.01 -27.42 -6.09
N VAL A 160 14.32 -26.86 -4.93
CA VAL A 160 13.86 -25.52 -4.56
C VAL A 160 14.34 -24.62 -5.69
N VAL A 161 13.43 -24.20 -6.55
CA VAL A 161 13.70 -23.10 -7.47
C VAL A 161 13.84 -21.88 -6.58
N GLU A 162 15.07 -21.63 -6.19
CA GLU A 162 15.47 -20.42 -5.49
C GLU A 162 15.07 -19.26 -6.41
N LEU A 163 13.91 -18.65 -6.11
CA LEU A 163 13.56 -17.37 -6.72
C LEU A 163 14.68 -16.43 -6.32
N ALA A 164 15.64 -16.28 -7.23
CA ALA A 164 16.77 -15.41 -7.01
C ALA A 164 16.26 -14.05 -6.55
N PRO A 165 16.84 -13.46 -5.51
CA PRO A 165 16.52 -12.12 -5.07
C PRO A 165 17.07 -11.13 -6.11
N MET A 166 16.39 -11.02 -7.25
CA MET A 166 16.84 -10.15 -8.35
C MET A 166 16.65 -8.67 -8.06
N VAL A 167 15.82 -8.32 -7.07
CA VAL A 167 15.43 -6.92 -6.86
C VAL A 167 16.35 -6.20 -5.87
N GLU A 168 16.83 -6.85 -4.81
CA GLU A 168 17.71 -6.18 -3.84
C GLU A 168 19.10 -5.85 -4.37
N ARG A 169 19.66 -6.68 -5.27
CA ARG A 169 21.01 -6.42 -5.83
C ARG A 169 21.03 -5.24 -6.81
N ASP A 170 19.98 -5.08 -7.59
CA ASP A 170 19.94 -4.03 -8.61
C ASP A 170 19.74 -2.65 -7.98
N PHE A 171 18.97 -2.56 -6.89
CA PHE A 171 18.77 -1.29 -6.18
C PHE A 171 20.01 -0.83 -5.40
N ASP A 172 20.72 -1.73 -4.75
CA ASP A 172 21.97 -1.41 -4.06
C ASP A 172 23.08 -1.05 -5.07
N ALA A 173 23.09 -1.68 -6.24
CA ALA A 173 24.00 -1.34 -7.33
C ALA A 173 23.70 0.05 -7.90
N MET A 174 22.42 0.41 -8.08
CA MET A 174 22.02 1.74 -8.55
C MET A 174 22.26 2.84 -7.51
N ALA A 175 22.08 2.56 -6.22
CA ALA A 175 22.35 3.53 -5.15
C ALA A 175 23.84 3.87 -5.02
N ASN A 176 24.74 3.01 -5.47
CA ASN A 176 26.19 3.17 -5.38
C ASN A 176 26.86 3.45 -6.74
N ASP A 177 26.11 3.63 -7.82
CA ASP A 177 26.67 3.94 -9.13
C ASP A 177 27.12 5.41 -9.19
N PRO A 178 28.44 5.68 -9.28
CA PRO A 178 28.97 7.05 -9.30
C PRO A 178 28.60 7.83 -10.55
N THR A 179 28.00 7.19 -11.58
CA THR A 179 27.59 7.83 -12.82
C THR A 179 26.22 8.50 -12.72
N LEU A 180 25.41 8.16 -11.69
CA LEU A 180 24.07 8.68 -11.52
C LEU A 180 23.99 10.06 -10.82
N GLY A 181 25.11 10.64 -10.40
CA GLY A 181 25.19 12.02 -9.91
C GLY A 181 24.37 12.32 -8.64
N LEU A 182 24.03 11.32 -7.84
CA LEU A 182 23.29 11.51 -6.59
C LEU A 182 24.19 12.18 -5.55
N PRO A 183 23.69 13.20 -4.79
CA PRO A 183 24.45 13.81 -3.71
C PRO A 183 24.68 12.80 -2.57
N ALA A 184 25.91 12.79 -2.04
CA ALA A 184 26.26 11.96 -0.89
C ALA A 184 25.32 12.21 0.31
N PRO A 185 24.95 11.17 1.07
CA PRO A 185 24.18 11.33 2.30
C PRO A 185 25.00 12.17 3.31
N VAL A 186 24.36 13.20 3.89
CA VAL A 186 24.90 14.03 4.97
C VAL A 186 24.68 13.32 6.29
#